data_f28e455dc22b07d20986f70149246015
#
_entry.id   f28e455dc22b07d20986f70149246015
#
_cell.length_a   1.000
_cell.length_b   1.000
_cell.length_c   1.000
_cell.angle_alpha   90.00
_cell.angle_beta   90.00
_cell.angle_gamma   90.00
#
_symmetry.space_group_name_H-M   'P 1'
#
loop_
_entity.id
_entity.type
_entity.pdbx_description
1 polymer ?
#
loop_
_entity_poly.entity_id
_entity_poly.type
_entity_poly.pdbx_seq_one_letter_code
_entity_poly.pdbx_strand_id
1 'polypeptide(L)'
;MTLASDPRRRVPRTDAVLAEPQIALAVARLGRPLVKEAVGAAQDRVRRGEIAPEAVVDAVLDALPDIAATLRPVLNATGVLLHTNLGRAPLSPAARRALDVAAGTCDVELDLATGGRGPRGRGALDALLAAVPAAGAAHLVNNGAAALALVATALAGAGREIVIARGELVEIGDGFRIPDLLTATGARLREVGTTNRVTPGDYADAVDPDTAFVLKVHPSNFVVTGFTRSVEVQELSGLGVPVVVDIGSGLLTPHPLLPDEPDAATALIHGATLVTASGDKLLGGPQAGLLLGAPGDGAELVGRLRRHPLARALRVDKLTLAAMEATLRGPATPVRQGLDVAPAALHARASRLAELLRRGGVPAVAVETDATVGGGGAPGVALPSAAVALPESFAAALRAGEPAVLGRLERGRCLLDLRALPADADDTLAAAVLTCRS
;
A
#
# COMPACT_ATOMS: atom_id res chain seq x y z
N MET A 1 51.70 -24.13 -36.50
CA MET A 1 50.38 -23.49 -36.31
C MET A 1 49.64 -24.32 -35.27
N THR A 2 49.68 -23.91 -34.01
CA THR A 2 48.92 -24.50 -32.91
C THR A 2 47.44 -24.18 -33.11
N LEU A 3 46.61 -25.19 -33.34
CA LEU A 3 45.16 -25.06 -33.38
C LEU A 3 44.70 -24.44 -32.04
N ALA A 4 44.35 -23.18 -32.03
CA ALA A 4 43.71 -22.56 -30.89
C ALA A 4 42.46 -23.38 -30.54
N SER A 5 42.46 -24.02 -29.36
CA SER A 5 41.35 -24.86 -28.91
C SER A 5 40.06 -24.01 -28.84
N ASP A 6 39.06 -24.43 -29.61
CA ASP A 6 37.73 -23.79 -29.64
C ASP A 6 37.24 -23.52 -28.20
N PRO A 7 37.03 -22.26 -27.79
CA PRO A 7 36.57 -21.90 -26.43
C PRO A 7 35.31 -22.66 -26.01
N ARG A 8 34.45 -23.05 -26.97
CA ARG A 8 33.22 -23.82 -26.74
C ARG A 8 33.45 -25.17 -26.09
N ARG A 9 34.67 -25.78 -26.29
CA ARG A 9 35.08 -27.06 -25.66
C ARG A 9 35.54 -26.91 -24.21
N ARG A 10 35.74 -25.66 -23.72
CA ARG A 10 36.25 -25.36 -22.38
C ARG A 10 35.15 -24.87 -21.42
N VAL A 11 33.85 -24.92 -21.81
CA VAL A 11 32.74 -24.56 -20.94
C VAL A 11 32.80 -25.42 -19.66
N PRO A 12 32.90 -24.82 -18.45
CA PRO A 12 32.96 -25.58 -17.21
C PRO A 12 31.66 -26.38 -17.00
N ARG A 13 31.76 -27.57 -16.43
CA ARG A 13 30.61 -28.43 -16.15
C ARG A 13 29.74 -27.79 -15.06
N THR A 14 28.42 -27.90 -15.21
CA THR A 14 27.47 -27.32 -14.26
C THR A 14 27.74 -27.76 -12.82
N ASP A 15 28.03 -29.07 -12.61
CA ASP A 15 28.30 -29.58 -11.25
C ASP A 15 29.61 -29.02 -10.67
N ALA A 16 30.61 -28.76 -11.49
CA ALA A 16 31.85 -28.14 -11.05
C ALA A 16 31.62 -26.69 -10.61
N VAL A 17 30.83 -25.90 -11.39
CA VAL A 17 30.46 -24.51 -11.02
C VAL A 17 29.62 -24.49 -9.75
N LEU A 18 28.64 -25.40 -9.61
CA LEU A 18 27.80 -25.48 -8.41
C LEU A 18 28.57 -25.91 -7.15
N ALA A 19 29.73 -26.58 -7.31
CA ALA A 19 30.59 -26.98 -6.21
C ALA A 19 31.55 -25.85 -5.74
N GLU A 20 31.69 -24.78 -6.52
CA GLU A 20 32.51 -23.63 -6.11
C GLU A 20 31.99 -23.03 -4.80
N PRO A 21 32.83 -22.70 -3.81
CA PRO A 21 32.41 -22.31 -2.47
C PRO A 21 31.42 -21.12 -2.46
N GLN A 22 31.66 -20.11 -3.29
CA GLN A 22 30.79 -18.92 -3.37
C GLN A 22 29.42 -19.25 -3.99
N ILE A 23 29.40 -20.14 -4.99
CA ILE A 23 28.15 -20.62 -5.61
C ILE A 23 27.41 -21.55 -4.66
N ALA A 24 28.07 -22.37 -3.89
CA ALA A 24 27.44 -23.22 -2.87
C ALA A 24 26.77 -22.40 -1.78
N LEU A 25 27.35 -21.27 -1.36
CA LEU A 25 26.71 -20.31 -0.46
C LEU A 25 25.46 -19.66 -1.11
N ALA A 26 25.54 -19.31 -2.39
CA ALA A 26 24.38 -18.80 -3.13
C ALA A 26 23.29 -19.87 -3.24
N VAL A 27 23.63 -21.15 -3.46
CA VAL A 27 22.65 -22.25 -3.47
C VAL A 27 21.96 -22.40 -2.12
N ALA A 28 22.69 -22.28 -1.01
CA ALA A 28 22.09 -22.33 0.33
C ALA A 28 21.13 -21.16 0.59
N ARG A 29 21.41 -19.98 0.06
CA ARG A 29 20.59 -18.75 0.21
C ARG A 29 19.39 -18.70 -0.74
N LEU A 30 19.59 -19.03 -2.02
CA LEU A 30 18.63 -18.79 -3.11
C LEU A 30 17.94 -20.05 -3.62
N GLY A 31 18.46 -21.22 -3.26
CA GLY A 31 17.99 -22.51 -3.76
C GLY A 31 18.70 -22.95 -5.04
N ARG A 32 18.91 -24.27 -5.16
CA ARG A 32 19.63 -24.91 -6.29
C ARG A 32 19.01 -24.62 -7.67
N PRO A 33 17.67 -24.59 -7.85
CA PRO A 33 17.07 -24.36 -9.17
C PRO A 33 17.46 -23.00 -9.76
N LEU A 34 17.32 -21.93 -9.00
CA LEU A 34 17.60 -20.55 -9.44
C LEU A 34 19.09 -20.37 -9.77
N VAL A 35 19.99 -20.86 -8.91
CA VAL A 35 21.43 -20.78 -9.16
C VAL A 35 21.82 -21.61 -10.38
N LYS A 36 21.22 -22.80 -10.59
CA LYS A 36 21.47 -23.64 -11.78
C LYS A 36 21.03 -22.94 -13.08
N GLU A 37 19.95 -22.18 -13.06
CA GLU A 37 19.50 -21.38 -14.20
C GLU A 37 20.53 -20.30 -14.55
N ALA A 38 21.04 -19.57 -13.57
CA ALA A 38 22.10 -18.57 -13.76
C ALA A 38 23.40 -19.21 -14.30
N VAL A 39 23.79 -20.40 -13.79
CA VAL A 39 24.93 -21.17 -14.34
C VAL A 39 24.69 -21.51 -15.80
N GLY A 40 23.50 -21.97 -16.17
CA GLY A 40 23.18 -22.31 -17.57
C GLY A 40 23.28 -21.07 -18.46
N ALA A 41 22.75 -19.93 -18.04
CA ALA A 41 22.83 -18.66 -18.77
C ALA A 41 24.29 -18.18 -18.96
N ALA A 42 25.12 -18.26 -17.92
CA ALA A 42 26.56 -17.95 -18.02
C ALA A 42 27.33 -18.92 -18.96
N GLN A 43 27.02 -20.19 -18.91
CA GLN A 43 27.60 -21.19 -19.84
C GLN A 43 27.21 -20.90 -21.29
N ASP A 44 25.98 -20.44 -21.56
CA ASP A 44 25.55 -20.07 -22.90
C ASP A 44 26.28 -18.81 -23.40
N ARG A 45 26.60 -17.86 -22.52
CA ARG A 45 27.44 -16.69 -22.85
C ARG A 45 28.85 -17.14 -23.26
N VAL A 46 29.43 -18.14 -22.59
CA VAL A 46 30.71 -18.73 -23.02
C VAL A 46 30.60 -19.38 -24.40
N ARG A 47 29.52 -20.15 -24.66
CA ARG A 47 29.29 -20.80 -25.96
C ARG A 47 29.17 -19.80 -27.10
N ARG A 48 28.62 -18.61 -26.81
CA ARG A 48 28.54 -17.49 -27.77
C ARG A 48 29.84 -16.67 -27.85
N GLY A 49 30.82 -16.92 -27.01
CA GLY A 49 32.09 -16.19 -26.98
C GLY A 49 31.99 -14.80 -26.32
N GLU A 50 30.96 -14.55 -25.56
CA GLU A 50 30.73 -13.26 -24.87
C GLU A 50 31.58 -13.10 -23.60
N ILE A 51 31.89 -14.22 -22.94
CA ILE A 51 32.75 -14.26 -21.74
C ILE A 51 33.75 -15.42 -21.84
N ALA A 52 34.86 -15.31 -21.14
CA ALA A 52 35.85 -16.39 -21.02
C ALA A 52 35.32 -17.51 -20.07
N PRO A 53 35.74 -18.79 -20.29
CA PRO A 53 35.33 -19.88 -19.40
C PRO A 53 35.62 -19.63 -17.92
N GLU A 54 36.74 -18.97 -17.61
CA GLU A 54 37.22 -18.65 -16.27
C GLU A 54 36.32 -17.59 -15.58
N ALA A 55 35.58 -16.77 -16.33
CA ALA A 55 34.69 -15.74 -15.83
C ALA A 55 33.27 -16.26 -15.49
N VAL A 56 32.99 -17.58 -15.63
CA VAL A 56 31.65 -18.12 -15.41
C VAL A 56 31.17 -17.92 -13.97
N VAL A 57 32.03 -18.13 -12.97
CA VAL A 57 31.65 -17.97 -11.54
C VAL A 57 31.26 -16.55 -11.24
N ASP A 58 32.06 -15.57 -11.65
CA ASP A 58 31.79 -14.15 -11.44
C ASP A 58 30.51 -13.74 -12.18
N ALA A 59 30.34 -14.18 -13.43
CA ALA A 59 29.13 -13.89 -14.21
C ALA A 59 27.84 -14.49 -13.59
N VAL A 60 27.95 -15.63 -12.92
CA VAL A 60 26.83 -16.23 -12.16
C VAL A 60 26.53 -15.37 -10.95
N LEU A 61 27.54 -15.02 -10.15
CA LEU A 61 27.36 -14.20 -8.93
C LEU A 61 26.75 -12.83 -9.24
N ASP A 62 27.22 -12.18 -10.32
CA ASP A 62 26.70 -10.89 -10.80
C ASP A 62 25.24 -10.96 -11.27
N ALA A 63 24.83 -12.13 -11.79
CA ALA A 63 23.48 -12.33 -12.30
C ALA A 63 22.46 -12.78 -11.21
N LEU A 64 22.95 -13.23 -10.05
CA LEU A 64 22.08 -13.73 -9.00
C LEU A 64 21.39 -12.58 -8.24
N PRO A 65 20.06 -12.68 -7.97
CA PRO A 65 19.37 -11.71 -7.15
C PRO A 65 19.77 -11.84 -5.67
N ASP A 66 19.54 -10.79 -4.89
CA ASP A 66 19.77 -10.82 -3.45
C ASP A 66 18.80 -11.75 -2.71
N ILE A 67 17.58 -11.89 -3.20
CA ILE A 67 16.53 -12.73 -2.62
C ILE A 67 15.91 -13.66 -3.67
N ALA A 68 15.38 -14.79 -3.26
CA ALA A 68 14.71 -15.76 -4.13
C ALA A 68 13.26 -15.30 -4.48
N ALA A 69 13.10 -14.05 -4.88
CA ALA A 69 11.83 -13.47 -5.29
C ALA A 69 12.07 -12.48 -6.44
N THR A 70 11.04 -12.29 -7.26
CA THR A 70 11.11 -11.39 -8.44
C THR A 70 10.86 -9.93 -8.13
N LEU A 71 10.31 -9.62 -6.95
CA LEU A 71 10.11 -8.25 -6.50
C LEU A 71 11.45 -7.58 -6.19
N ARG A 72 11.65 -6.38 -6.71
CA ARG A 72 12.85 -5.59 -6.50
C ARG A 72 12.53 -4.34 -5.68
N PRO A 73 13.43 -3.89 -4.79
CA PRO A 73 13.30 -2.59 -4.15
C PRO A 73 13.32 -1.47 -5.19
N VAL A 74 12.46 -0.45 -4.99
CA VAL A 74 12.42 0.74 -5.82
C VAL A 74 12.43 1.97 -4.92
N LEU A 75 13.33 2.91 -5.16
CA LEU A 75 13.29 4.22 -4.53
C LEU A 75 12.19 5.06 -5.19
N ASN A 76 11.14 5.36 -4.41
CA ASN A 76 10.02 6.17 -4.88
C ASN A 76 10.37 7.66 -4.82
N ALA A 77 10.84 8.20 -5.92
CA ALA A 77 11.13 9.62 -6.10
C ALA A 77 10.12 10.31 -7.05
N THR A 78 8.88 9.80 -7.10
CA THR A 78 7.82 10.36 -7.96
C THR A 78 7.11 11.57 -7.35
N GLY A 79 7.15 11.74 -6.02
CA GLY A 79 6.31 12.69 -5.31
C GLY A 79 4.88 12.19 -5.04
N VAL A 80 4.59 10.92 -5.33
CA VAL A 80 3.32 10.27 -5.00
C VAL A 80 3.51 9.40 -3.77
N LEU A 81 2.91 9.78 -2.62
CA LEU A 81 3.10 9.06 -1.35
C LEU A 81 2.56 7.63 -1.41
N LEU A 82 1.37 7.45 -1.98
CA LEU A 82 0.68 6.17 -2.14
C LEU A 82 0.66 5.75 -3.61
N HIS A 83 1.84 5.43 -4.15
CA HIS A 83 1.96 5.04 -5.55
C HIS A 83 1.45 3.61 -5.76
N THR A 84 0.32 3.46 -6.47
CA THR A 84 -0.37 2.18 -6.66
C THR A 84 0.52 1.09 -7.26
N ASN A 85 1.30 1.42 -8.29
CA ASN A 85 2.19 0.47 -8.98
C ASN A 85 3.46 0.14 -8.18
N LEU A 86 3.74 0.85 -7.08
CA LEU A 86 4.85 0.59 -6.16
C LEU A 86 4.40 -0.05 -4.85
N GLY A 87 3.18 -0.59 -4.80
CA GLY A 87 2.66 -1.30 -3.63
C GLY A 87 2.04 -0.39 -2.56
N ARG A 88 1.73 0.87 -2.88
CA ARG A 88 1.10 1.86 -1.98
C ARG A 88 1.99 2.23 -0.79
N ALA A 89 1.48 2.06 0.46
CA ALA A 89 2.17 2.48 1.66
C ALA A 89 3.39 1.60 1.99
N PRO A 90 4.61 2.15 2.08
CA PRO A 90 5.74 1.41 2.62
C PRO A 90 5.58 1.22 4.13
N LEU A 91 5.91 0.03 4.63
CA LEU A 91 5.86 -0.28 6.05
C LEU A 91 6.98 0.41 6.83
N SER A 92 6.67 0.86 8.05
CA SER A 92 7.66 1.40 8.97
C SER A 92 8.72 0.34 9.34
N PRO A 93 9.94 0.75 9.77
CA PRO A 93 10.93 -0.20 10.29
C PRO A 93 10.39 -1.05 11.45
N ALA A 94 9.51 -0.50 12.29
CA ALA A 94 8.87 -1.22 13.38
C ALA A 94 7.95 -2.32 12.86
N ALA A 95 7.11 -2.02 11.85
CA ALA A 95 6.22 -2.98 11.24
C ALA A 95 6.99 -4.10 10.52
N ARG A 96 8.08 -3.76 9.81
CA ARG A 96 8.97 -4.76 9.17
C ARG A 96 9.59 -5.72 10.20
N ARG A 97 10.11 -5.20 11.32
CA ARG A 97 10.62 -6.07 12.41
C ARG A 97 9.54 -6.98 13.00
N ALA A 98 8.31 -6.47 13.13
CA ALA A 98 7.19 -7.29 13.59
C ALA A 98 6.84 -8.43 12.62
N LEU A 99 6.97 -8.19 11.29
CA LEU A 99 6.85 -9.26 10.28
C LEU A 99 7.90 -10.35 10.48
N ASP A 100 9.17 -9.99 10.70
CA ASP A 100 10.26 -10.96 10.90
C ASP A 100 9.98 -11.85 12.13
N VAL A 101 9.53 -11.27 13.24
CA VAL A 101 9.13 -12.02 14.44
C VAL A 101 7.94 -12.94 14.14
N ALA A 102 6.91 -12.42 13.49
CA ALA A 102 5.70 -13.18 13.17
C ALA A 102 5.94 -14.26 12.09
N ALA A 103 6.97 -14.12 11.26
CA ALA A 103 7.34 -15.13 10.26
C ALA A 103 7.75 -16.46 10.91
N GLY A 104 8.33 -16.42 12.09
CA GLY A 104 8.62 -17.59 12.90
C GLY A 104 7.38 -18.17 13.60
N THR A 105 7.60 -19.05 14.57
CA THR A 105 6.56 -19.52 15.48
C THR A 105 6.26 -18.44 16.53
N CYS A 106 5.00 -18.08 16.72
CA CYS A 106 4.58 -17.03 17.64
C CYS A 106 3.25 -17.38 18.34
N ASP A 107 2.92 -16.64 19.39
CA ASP A 107 1.79 -16.81 20.28
C ASP A 107 0.47 -16.21 19.75
N VAL A 108 0.26 -16.21 18.45
CA VAL A 108 -0.88 -15.53 17.76
C VAL A 108 -2.27 -15.95 18.32
N GLU A 109 -2.42 -17.16 18.84
CA GLU A 109 -3.62 -17.69 19.50
C GLU A 109 -3.29 -18.44 20.81
N LEU A 110 -2.14 -18.15 21.43
CA LEU A 110 -1.70 -18.75 22.68
C LEU A 110 -1.53 -17.68 23.76
N ASP A 111 -2.03 -17.94 24.94
CA ASP A 111 -1.70 -17.19 26.13
C ASP A 111 -0.50 -17.85 26.83
N LEU A 112 0.66 -17.23 26.77
CA LEU A 112 1.91 -17.80 27.31
C LEU A 112 1.89 -17.89 28.85
N ALA A 113 1.08 -17.08 29.57
CA ALA A 113 0.99 -17.11 31.01
C ALA A 113 0.18 -18.32 31.50
N THR A 114 -0.88 -18.67 30.78
CA THR A 114 -1.78 -19.77 31.18
C THR A 114 -1.57 -21.05 30.37
N GLY A 115 -0.86 -20.99 29.24
CA GLY A 115 -0.74 -22.08 28.27
C GLY A 115 -2.04 -22.37 27.51
N GLY A 116 -3.09 -21.58 27.73
CA GLY A 116 -4.40 -21.76 27.12
C GLY A 116 -4.52 -21.04 25.77
N ARG A 117 -5.62 -21.33 25.06
CA ARG A 117 -5.92 -20.64 23.80
C ARG A 117 -6.37 -19.20 24.06
N GLY A 118 -5.68 -18.23 23.43
CA GLY A 118 -6.03 -16.81 23.45
C GLY A 118 -6.79 -16.36 22.18
N PRO A 119 -7.46 -15.19 22.24
CA PRO A 119 -8.11 -14.59 21.09
C PRO A 119 -7.08 -14.16 20.05
N ARG A 120 -7.33 -14.52 18.77
CA ARG A 120 -6.47 -14.12 17.65
C ARG A 120 -6.53 -12.62 17.40
N GLY A 121 -5.36 -12.00 17.24
CA GLY A 121 -5.22 -10.60 16.82
C GLY A 121 -5.61 -9.58 17.89
N ARG A 122 -5.71 -9.98 19.17
CA ARG A 122 -6.09 -9.06 20.27
C ARG A 122 -5.22 -7.81 20.29
N GLY A 123 -3.87 -7.94 20.17
CA GLY A 123 -2.96 -6.81 20.20
C GLY A 123 -3.23 -5.77 19.10
N ALA A 124 -3.46 -6.23 17.86
CA ALA A 124 -3.79 -5.35 16.74
C ALA A 124 -5.18 -4.69 16.90
N LEU A 125 -6.17 -5.42 17.42
CA LEU A 125 -7.52 -4.88 17.65
C LEU A 125 -7.52 -3.88 18.81
N ASP A 126 -6.81 -4.15 19.90
CA ASP A 126 -6.65 -3.23 21.04
C ASP A 126 -5.91 -1.96 20.61
N ALA A 127 -4.87 -2.10 19.77
CA ALA A 127 -4.14 -0.96 19.22
C ALA A 127 -5.04 -0.09 18.30
N LEU A 128 -5.91 -0.72 17.50
CA LEU A 128 -6.84 -0.01 16.63
C LEU A 128 -7.92 0.74 17.45
N LEU A 129 -8.45 0.14 18.49
CA LEU A 129 -9.38 0.79 19.42
C LEU A 129 -8.72 1.94 20.19
N ALA A 130 -7.46 1.78 20.59
CA ALA A 130 -6.70 2.86 21.22
C ALA A 130 -6.44 4.04 20.25
N ALA A 131 -6.23 3.76 18.94
CA ALA A 131 -6.04 4.78 17.91
C ALA A 131 -7.35 5.50 17.55
N VAL A 132 -8.52 4.87 17.75
CA VAL A 132 -9.85 5.41 17.47
C VAL A 132 -10.75 5.25 18.70
N PRO A 133 -10.61 6.09 19.75
CA PRO A 133 -11.39 5.96 20.98
C PRO A 133 -12.91 6.10 20.80
N ALA A 134 -13.38 6.68 19.67
CA ALA A 134 -14.79 6.74 19.30
C ALA A 134 -15.38 5.37 18.90
N ALA A 135 -14.54 4.36 18.66
CA ALA A 135 -14.98 3.01 18.33
C ALA A 135 -15.21 2.17 19.61
N GLY A 136 -16.33 1.45 19.66
CA GLY A 136 -16.64 0.48 20.73
C GLY A 136 -16.15 -0.94 20.39
N ALA A 137 -15.95 -1.25 19.12
CA ALA A 137 -15.40 -2.54 18.66
C ALA A 137 -14.68 -2.41 17.33
N ALA A 138 -13.71 -3.31 17.09
CA ALA A 138 -12.94 -3.35 15.85
C ALA A 138 -12.79 -4.76 15.30
N HIS A 139 -12.61 -4.88 13.98
CA HIS A 139 -12.25 -6.13 13.31
C HIS A 139 -11.33 -5.84 12.12
N LEU A 140 -10.55 -6.86 11.70
CA LEU A 140 -9.62 -6.80 10.59
C LEU A 140 -9.90 -7.94 9.61
N VAL A 141 -9.95 -7.59 8.31
CA VAL A 141 -10.09 -8.51 7.18
C VAL A 141 -9.01 -8.19 6.13
N ASN A 142 -8.93 -8.98 5.05
CA ASN A 142 -7.85 -8.95 4.07
C ASN A 142 -7.63 -7.58 3.39
N ASN A 143 -8.71 -6.85 3.10
CA ASN A 143 -8.67 -5.53 2.46
C ASN A 143 -10.01 -4.79 2.59
N GLY A 144 -10.10 -3.54 2.12
CA GLY A 144 -11.34 -2.75 2.17
C GLY A 144 -12.51 -3.39 1.43
N ALA A 145 -12.26 -3.97 0.25
CA ALA A 145 -13.31 -4.69 -0.50
C ALA A 145 -13.86 -5.90 0.29
N ALA A 146 -12.99 -6.64 0.99
CA ALA A 146 -13.39 -7.73 1.89
C ALA A 146 -14.23 -7.22 3.07
N ALA A 147 -13.93 -6.01 3.59
CA ALA A 147 -14.73 -5.40 4.63
C ALA A 147 -16.15 -5.08 4.14
N LEU A 148 -16.28 -4.44 2.98
CA LEU A 148 -17.59 -4.17 2.36
C LEU A 148 -18.35 -5.45 2.03
N ALA A 149 -17.69 -6.46 1.44
CA ALA A 149 -18.31 -7.76 1.13
C ALA A 149 -18.82 -8.46 2.40
N LEU A 150 -18.06 -8.43 3.49
CA LEU A 150 -18.48 -9.00 4.77
C LEU A 150 -19.71 -8.29 5.34
N VAL A 151 -19.70 -6.94 5.34
CA VAL A 151 -20.82 -6.12 5.79
C VAL A 151 -22.06 -6.38 4.96
N ALA A 152 -21.95 -6.30 3.63
CA ALA A 152 -23.07 -6.53 2.72
C ALA A 152 -23.66 -7.94 2.89
N THR A 153 -22.81 -8.99 2.90
CA THR A 153 -23.27 -10.37 3.06
C THR A 153 -23.96 -10.61 4.40
N ALA A 154 -23.39 -10.09 5.50
CA ALA A 154 -23.87 -10.35 6.84
C ALA A 154 -25.14 -9.55 7.21
N LEU A 155 -25.33 -8.36 6.63
CA LEU A 155 -26.43 -7.46 6.97
C LEU A 155 -27.53 -7.41 5.89
N ALA A 156 -27.16 -7.44 4.60
CA ALA A 156 -28.08 -7.31 3.47
C ALA A 156 -28.18 -8.57 2.61
N GLY A 157 -27.43 -9.64 2.91
CA GLY A 157 -27.53 -10.91 2.21
C GLY A 157 -28.99 -11.40 2.10
N ALA A 158 -29.28 -12.29 1.16
CA ALA A 158 -30.62 -12.81 0.88
C ALA A 158 -31.66 -11.76 0.43
N GLY A 159 -31.23 -10.71 -0.26
CA GLY A 159 -32.11 -9.81 -1.01
C GLY A 159 -32.64 -8.60 -0.24
N ARG A 160 -32.07 -8.27 0.92
CA ARG A 160 -32.33 -6.97 1.57
C ARG A 160 -31.63 -5.85 0.81
N GLU A 161 -32.03 -4.60 1.08
CA GLU A 161 -31.60 -3.44 0.36
C GLU A 161 -30.48 -2.69 1.06
N ILE A 162 -29.52 -2.20 0.25
CA ILE A 162 -28.50 -1.23 0.63
C ILE A 162 -28.87 0.08 -0.07
N VAL A 163 -29.19 1.12 0.71
CA VAL A 163 -29.46 2.45 0.18
C VAL A 163 -28.14 3.18 -0.02
N ILE A 164 -27.92 3.69 -1.25
CA ILE A 164 -26.67 4.36 -1.64
C ILE A 164 -26.96 5.52 -2.61
N ALA A 165 -26.24 6.64 -2.50
CA ALA A 165 -26.37 7.72 -3.45
C ALA A 165 -25.77 7.36 -4.82
N ARG A 166 -26.44 7.78 -5.92
CA ARG A 166 -25.94 7.57 -7.29
C ARG A 166 -24.57 8.18 -7.52
N GLY A 167 -24.26 9.33 -6.91
CA GLY A 167 -22.93 9.95 -6.97
C GLY A 167 -21.84 9.18 -6.22
N GLU A 168 -22.20 8.16 -5.43
CA GLU A 168 -21.28 7.34 -4.62
C GLU A 168 -21.09 5.93 -5.21
N LEU A 169 -21.65 5.64 -6.40
CA LEU A 169 -21.42 4.41 -7.16
C LEU A 169 -20.08 4.47 -7.89
N VAL A 170 -19.00 4.26 -7.14
CA VAL A 170 -17.64 4.50 -7.62
C VAL A 170 -16.99 3.25 -8.23
N GLU A 171 -16.12 3.49 -9.22
CA GLU A 171 -15.16 2.53 -9.73
C GLU A 171 -13.78 2.85 -9.13
N ILE A 172 -13.14 1.84 -8.56
CA ILE A 172 -11.80 1.95 -7.97
C ILE A 172 -10.87 1.12 -8.85
N GLY A 173 -9.87 1.72 -9.45
CA GLY A 173 -8.83 1.11 -10.28
C GLY A 173 -9.05 -0.31 -10.84
N ASP A 174 -8.52 -0.57 -12.02
CA ASP A 174 -8.58 -1.89 -12.68
C ASP A 174 -10.01 -2.44 -12.92
N GLY A 175 -10.98 -1.52 -13.14
CA GLY A 175 -12.38 -1.88 -13.41
C GLY A 175 -13.16 -2.41 -12.20
N PHE A 176 -12.63 -2.33 -10.98
CA PHE A 176 -13.35 -2.74 -9.78
C PHE A 176 -14.42 -1.71 -9.41
N ARG A 177 -15.68 -2.15 -9.38
CA ARG A 177 -16.85 -1.35 -9.06
C ARG A 177 -17.49 -1.79 -7.75
N ILE A 178 -17.73 -0.83 -6.85
CA ILE A 178 -18.40 -1.10 -5.57
C ILE A 178 -19.81 -1.69 -5.79
N PRO A 179 -20.64 -1.17 -6.72
CA PRO A 179 -21.95 -1.77 -7.01
C PRO A 179 -21.88 -3.26 -7.37
N ASP A 180 -20.92 -3.65 -8.22
CA ASP A 180 -20.77 -5.04 -8.65
C ASP A 180 -20.39 -5.96 -7.48
N LEU A 181 -19.50 -5.48 -6.59
CA LEU A 181 -19.14 -6.18 -5.37
C LEU A 181 -20.37 -6.40 -4.47
N LEU A 182 -21.14 -5.35 -4.23
CA LEU A 182 -22.28 -5.39 -3.31
C LEU A 182 -23.39 -6.32 -3.85
N THR A 183 -23.72 -6.23 -5.13
CA THR A 183 -24.72 -7.10 -5.78
C THR A 183 -24.28 -8.55 -5.84
N ALA A 184 -22.98 -8.82 -6.00
CA ALA A 184 -22.43 -10.18 -5.95
C ALA A 184 -22.62 -10.88 -4.58
N THR A 185 -22.90 -10.13 -3.51
CA THR A 185 -23.23 -10.69 -2.18
C THR A 185 -24.67 -11.15 -2.05
N GLY A 186 -25.52 -10.88 -3.06
CA GLY A 186 -26.96 -11.12 -3.04
C GLY A 186 -27.79 -9.95 -2.48
N ALA A 187 -27.17 -8.83 -2.13
CA ALA A 187 -27.87 -7.62 -1.74
C ALA A 187 -28.50 -6.91 -2.95
N ARG A 188 -29.59 -6.17 -2.72
CA ARG A 188 -30.17 -5.26 -3.72
C ARG A 188 -29.70 -3.84 -3.42
N LEU A 189 -29.31 -3.08 -4.45
CA LEU A 189 -29.01 -1.67 -4.32
C LEU A 189 -30.25 -0.82 -4.54
N ARG A 190 -30.51 0.09 -3.62
CA ARG A 190 -31.50 1.16 -3.74
C ARG A 190 -30.77 2.49 -3.92
N GLU A 191 -30.73 2.91 -5.17
CA GLU A 191 -30.04 4.14 -5.54
C GLU A 191 -30.90 5.38 -5.24
N VAL A 192 -30.31 6.41 -4.60
CA VAL A 192 -31.00 7.66 -4.25
C VAL A 192 -30.33 8.87 -4.86
N GLY A 193 -31.11 9.96 -5.02
CA GLY A 193 -30.64 11.21 -5.59
C GLY A 193 -30.28 11.10 -7.09
N THR A 194 -29.41 11.97 -7.55
CA THR A 194 -28.86 12.03 -8.91
C THR A 194 -27.34 11.90 -8.90
N THR A 195 -26.72 11.89 -10.06
CA THR A 195 -25.25 11.76 -10.19
C THR A 195 -24.49 12.83 -9.39
N ASN A 196 -25.01 14.06 -9.33
CA ASN A 196 -24.32 15.21 -8.75
C ASN A 196 -25.00 15.77 -7.49
N ARG A 197 -26.23 15.31 -7.15
CA ARG A 197 -26.97 15.86 -6.00
C ARG A 197 -27.79 14.79 -5.30
N VAL A 198 -27.68 14.78 -3.98
CA VAL A 198 -28.51 13.98 -3.08
C VAL A 198 -28.88 14.83 -1.86
N THR A 199 -30.05 14.60 -1.29
CA THR A 199 -30.57 15.30 -0.11
C THR A 199 -30.91 14.30 1.00
N PRO A 200 -31.00 14.71 2.27
CA PRO A 200 -31.47 13.82 3.34
C PRO A 200 -32.86 13.24 3.07
N GLY A 201 -33.74 13.98 2.41
CA GLY A 201 -35.08 13.52 2.01
C GLY A 201 -35.02 12.33 1.05
N ASP A 202 -34.10 12.32 0.08
CA ASP A 202 -33.92 11.20 -0.85
C ASP A 202 -33.59 9.88 -0.11
N TYR A 203 -32.81 9.96 0.98
CA TYR A 203 -32.52 8.79 1.82
C TYR A 203 -33.71 8.40 2.68
N ALA A 204 -34.37 9.39 3.31
CA ALA A 204 -35.53 9.14 4.18
C ALA A 204 -36.69 8.46 3.43
N ASP A 205 -36.96 8.90 2.20
CA ASP A 205 -38.02 8.35 1.32
C ASP A 205 -37.68 6.93 0.82
N ALA A 206 -36.39 6.56 0.84
CA ALA A 206 -35.93 5.25 0.39
C ALA A 206 -35.85 4.20 1.50
N VAL A 207 -35.75 4.62 2.77
CA VAL A 207 -35.65 3.69 3.89
C VAL A 207 -37.01 3.04 4.14
N ASP A 208 -37.03 1.70 4.15
CA ASP A 208 -38.19 0.87 4.39
C ASP A 208 -37.80 -0.39 5.21
N PRO A 209 -38.77 -1.29 5.56
CA PRO A 209 -38.47 -2.52 6.32
C PRO A 209 -37.48 -3.48 5.64
N ASP A 210 -37.31 -3.40 4.32
CA ASP A 210 -36.35 -4.23 3.57
C ASP A 210 -34.93 -3.61 3.61
N THR A 211 -34.79 -2.36 4.01
CA THR A 211 -33.49 -1.67 4.12
C THR A 211 -32.62 -2.29 5.21
N ALA A 212 -31.47 -2.81 4.81
CA ALA A 212 -30.49 -3.37 5.74
C ALA A 212 -29.62 -2.30 6.41
N PHE A 213 -29.16 -1.34 5.60
CA PHE A 213 -28.36 -0.20 6.02
C PHE A 213 -28.25 0.84 4.90
N VAL A 214 -27.88 2.06 5.28
CA VAL A 214 -27.44 3.10 4.36
C VAL A 214 -25.93 3.01 4.20
N LEU A 215 -25.44 2.96 2.96
CA LEU A 215 -24.01 3.00 2.66
C LEU A 215 -23.64 4.38 2.14
N LYS A 216 -22.65 5.00 2.78
CA LYS A 216 -22.00 6.20 2.33
C LYS A 216 -20.57 5.89 1.89
N VAL A 217 -20.22 6.25 0.66
CA VAL A 217 -18.89 5.97 0.08
C VAL A 217 -18.20 7.29 -0.24
N HIS A 218 -16.97 7.45 0.28
CA HIS A 218 -16.13 8.58 -0.09
C HIS A 218 -15.44 8.32 -1.44
N PRO A 219 -15.56 9.27 -2.43
CA PRO A 219 -14.87 9.16 -3.71
C PRO A 219 -13.36 9.46 -3.53
N SER A 220 -12.60 8.46 -3.10
CA SER A 220 -11.20 8.59 -2.69
C SER A 220 -10.19 8.77 -3.85
N ASN A 221 -10.64 8.68 -5.12
CA ASN A 221 -9.79 8.69 -6.30
C ASN A 221 -10.16 9.74 -7.37
N PHE A 222 -11.21 10.52 -7.15
CA PHE A 222 -11.62 11.63 -8.02
C PHE A 222 -12.30 12.74 -7.21
N VAL A 223 -12.39 13.94 -7.80
CA VAL A 223 -13.06 15.10 -7.22
C VAL A 223 -14.32 15.42 -8.01
N VAL A 224 -15.43 15.65 -7.32
CA VAL A 224 -16.68 16.11 -7.91
C VAL A 224 -16.79 17.62 -7.72
N THR A 225 -16.93 18.37 -8.81
CA THR A 225 -17.00 19.84 -8.78
C THR A 225 -18.22 20.37 -9.55
N GLY A 226 -18.60 21.61 -9.30
CA GLY A 226 -19.70 22.28 -9.99
C GLY A 226 -20.97 22.33 -9.16
N PHE A 227 -22.14 22.15 -9.81
CA PHE A 227 -23.45 22.17 -9.15
C PHE A 227 -23.72 20.83 -8.46
N THR A 228 -23.06 20.64 -7.30
CA THR A 228 -23.08 19.39 -6.54
C THR A 228 -23.65 19.55 -5.14
N ARG A 229 -24.15 18.47 -4.56
CA ARG A 229 -24.52 18.37 -3.15
C ARG A 229 -24.37 16.91 -2.69
N SER A 230 -23.62 16.70 -1.62
CA SER A 230 -23.57 15.45 -0.85
C SER A 230 -24.34 15.61 0.46
N VAL A 231 -24.62 14.51 1.14
CA VAL A 231 -25.23 14.49 2.48
C VAL A 231 -24.13 14.07 3.47
N GLU A 232 -24.02 14.81 4.56
CA GLU A 232 -23.07 14.51 5.61
C GLU A 232 -23.55 13.33 6.48
N VAL A 233 -22.63 12.61 7.11
CA VAL A 233 -22.94 11.44 7.96
C VAL A 233 -23.93 11.83 9.07
N GLN A 234 -23.76 13.00 9.66
CA GLN A 234 -24.60 13.50 10.73
C GLN A 234 -26.08 13.66 10.31
N GLU A 235 -26.32 14.01 9.04
CA GLU A 235 -27.67 14.17 8.49
C GLU A 235 -28.40 12.82 8.28
N LEU A 236 -27.63 11.70 8.30
CA LEU A 236 -28.14 10.33 8.11
C LEU A 236 -28.38 9.58 9.43
N SER A 237 -27.85 10.08 10.55
CA SER A 237 -27.86 9.38 11.85
C SER A 237 -29.26 9.12 12.45
N GLY A 238 -30.30 9.83 11.97
CA GLY A 238 -31.68 9.70 12.45
C GLY A 238 -32.59 8.78 11.64
N LEU A 239 -32.07 8.06 10.63
CA LEU A 239 -32.90 7.28 9.69
C LEU A 239 -33.47 5.96 10.26
N GLY A 240 -33.11 5.55 11.49
CA GLY A 240 -33.60 4.33 12.12
C GLY A 240 -33.01 3.03 11.57
N VAL A 241 -32.03 3.12 10.67
CA VAL A 241 -31.26 1.99 10.13
C VAL A 241 -29.76 2.27 10.29
N PRO A 242 -28.91 1.23 10.34
CA PRO A 242 -27.45 1.42 10.44
C PRO A 242 -26.91 2.30 9.29
N VAL A 243 -25.98 3.19 9.62
CA VAL A 243 -25.19 3.95 8.62
C VAL A 243 -23.79 3.38 8.56
N VAL A 244 -23.43 2.84 7.42
CA VAL A 244 -22.09 2.31 7.12
C VAL A 244 -21.36 3.33 6.28
N VAL A 245 -20.17 3.74 6.70
CA VAL A 245 -19.35 4.72 6.00
C VAL A 245 -18.06 4.04 5.51
N ASP A 246 -17.88 4.00 4.20
CA ASP A 246 -16.60 3.59 3.60
C ASP A 246 -15.75 4.83 3.32
N ILE A 247 -14.78 5.09 4.19
CA ILE A 247 -13.82 6.18 4.00
C ILE A 247 -12.70 5.81 3.03
N GLY A 248 -12.46 4.54 2.82
CA GLY A 248 -11.49 4.00 1.87
C GLY A 248 -10.02 4.30 2.17
N SER A 249 -9.69 5.53 2.54
CA SER A 249 -8.31 6.04 2.66
C SER A 249 -7.53 5.55 3.89
N GLY A 250 -8.21 5.10 4.95
CA GLY A 250 -7.57 4.66 6.18
C GLY A 250 -7.07 5.79 7.09
N LEU A 251 -7.57 7.00 6.92
CA LEU A 251 -7.32 8.09 7.85
C LEU A 251 -8.11 7.82 9.15
N LEU A 252 -7.43 7.63 10.28
CA LEU A 252 -8.10 7.29 11.54
C LEU A 252 -8.58 8.50 12.32
N THR A 253 -7.87 9.63 12.20
CA THR A 253 -8.17 10.91 12.87
C THR A 253 -7.92 12.07 11.89
N PRO A 254 -8.53 13.25 12.07
CA PRO A 254 -8.36 14.39 11.18
C PRO A 254 -6.89 14.78 10.98
N HIS A 255 -6.56 15.23 9.77
CA HIS A 255 -5.22 15.71 9.43
C HIS A 255 -5.27 17.14 8.89
N PRO A 256 -4.48 18.13 9.41
CA PRO A 256 -4.58 19.52 8.99
C PRO A 256 -4.34 19.79 7.51
N LEU A 257 -3.51 18.98 6.85
CA LEU A 257 -3.24 19.11 5.41
C LEU A 257 -4.30 18.41 4.53
N LEU A 258 -5.25 17.70 5.13
CA LEU A 258 -6.28 16.91 4.45
C LEU A 258 -7.65 17.23 5.03
N PRO A 259 -8.10 18.52 5.03
CA PRO A 259 -9.30 18.93 5.74
C PRO A 259 -10.58 18.30 5.18
N ASP A 260 -10.60 17.98 3.90
CA ASP A 260 -11.78 17.41 3.20
C ASP A 260 -11.73 15.86 3.13
N GLU A 261 -10.65 15.24 3.66
CA GLU A 261 -10.55 13.78 3.70
C GLU A 261 -11.25 13.24 4.94
N PRO A 262 -12.28 12.38 4.81
CA PRO A 262 -12.98 11.83 5.96
C PRO A 262 -12.07 10.90 6.78
N ASP A 263 -12.25 10.95 8.09
CA ASP A 263 -11.55 10.08 9.03
C ASP A 263 -12.53 9.24 9.86
N ALA A 264 -12.01 8.13 10.40
CA ALA A 264 -12.82 7.15 11.11
C ALA A 264 -13.42 7.72 12.41
N ALA A 265 -12.64 8.49 13.17
CA ALA A 265 -13.09 9.02 14.46
C ALA A 265 -14.24 10.02 14.27
N THR A 266 -14.09 10.96 13.34
CA THR A 266 -15.12 11.95 13.02
C THR A 266 -16.38 11.29 12.47
N ALA A 267 -16.25 10.31 11.57
CA ALA A 267 -17.40 9.59 11.02
C ALA A 267 -18.22 8.88 12.12
N LEU A 268 -17.54 8.22 13.08
CA LEU A 268 -18.22 7.58 14.22
C LEU A 268 -18.88 8.60 15.15
N ILE A 269 -18.21 9.71 15.45
CA ILE A 269 -18.77 10.79 16.29
C ILE A 269 -20.01 11.42 15.63
N HIS A 270 -20.01 11.54 14.31
CA HIS A 270 -21.13 12.07 13.53
C HIS A 270 -22.27 11.07 13.31
N GLY A 271 -22.21 9.88 13.90
CA GLY A 271 -23.30 8.92 13.92
C GLY A 271 -23.20 7.76 12.94
N ALA A 272 -22.04 7.54 12.32
CA ALA A 272 -21.80 6.28 11.61
C ALA A 272 -21.91 5.12 12.61
N THR A 273 -22.73 4.12 12.26
CA THR A 273 -22.81 2.88 13.05
C THR A 273 -21.57 2.02 12.85
N LEU A 274 -21.04 2.02 11.61
CA LEU A 274 -19.86 1.26 11.21
C LEU A 274 -19.04 2.06 10.21
N VAL A 275 -17.72 2.06 10.37
CA VAL A 275 -16.77 2.61 9.39
C VAL A 275 -15.94 1.48 8.82
N THR A 276 -15.77 1.49 7.48
CA THR A 276 -14.79 0.64 6.77
C THR A 276 -13.65 1.48 6.21
N ALA A 277 -12.43 0.93 6.23
CA ALA A 277 -11.24 1.64 5.77
C ALA A 277 -10.15 0.66 5.31
N SER A 278 -9.12 1.17 4.60
CA SER A 278 -7.97 0.39 4.14
C SER A 278 -6.72 0.67 4.97
N GLY A 279 -5.98 -0.38 5.36
CA GLY A 279 -4.78 -0.24 6.17
C GLY A 279 -3.53 0.24 5.41
N ASP A 280 -3.47 -0.03 4.11
CA ASP A 280 -2.31 0.18 3.23
C ASP A 280 -2.32 1.51 2.46
N LYS A 281 -3.11 2.48 2.95
CA LYS A 281 -3.19 3.82 2.37
C LYS A 281 -2.70 4.87 3.39
N LEU A 282 -3.51 5.87 3.75
CA LEU A 282 -3.10 6.96 4.66
C LEU A 282 -2.67 6.50 6.06
N LEU A 283 -3.18 5.36 6.54
CA LEU A 283 -2.68 4.74 7.76
C LEU A 283 -1.19 4.36 7.67
N GLY A 284 -0.72 3.98 6.48
CA GLY A 284 0.68 3.58 6.29
C GLY A 284 1.01 2.19 6.84
N GLY A 285 0.02 1.31 6.95
CA GLY A 285 0.12 -0.05 7.45
C GLY A 285 0.14 -1.12 6.33
N PRO A 286 0.02 -2.40 6.71
CA PRO A 286 -0.14 -3.49 5.76
C PRO A 286 -1.53 -3.45 5.12
N GLN A 287 -1.69 -4.13 3.97
CA GLN A 287 -3.00 -4.32 3.38
C GLN A 287 -3.93 -5.03 4.38
N ALA A 288 -5.01 -4.35 4.72
CA ALA A 288 -6.10 -4.86 5.54
C ALA A 288 -7.35 -4.03 5.31
N GLY A 289 -8.53 -4.64 5.52
CA GLY A 289 -9.79 -3.94 5.69
C GLY A 289 -10.05 -3.74 7.18
N LEU A 290 -10.24 -2.51 7.59
CA LEU A 290 -10.59 -2.12 8.94
C LEU A 290 -12.11 -2.04 9.06
N LEU A 291 -12.66 -2.52 10.15
CA LEU A 291 -14.06 -2.43 10.53
C LEU A 291 -14.11 -1.84 11.93
N LEU A 292 -14.71 -0.67 12.09
CA LEU A 292 -14.80 0.08 13.34
C LEU A 292 -16.27 0.35 13.63
N GLY A 293 -16.80 -0.21 14.70
CA GLY A 293 -18.19 -0.01 15.13
C GLY A 293 -18.29 1.03 16.24
N ALA A 294 -19.26 1.91 16.18
CA ALA A 294 -19.59 2.82 17.27
C ALA A 294 -19.96 2.03 18.56
N PRO A 295 -19.86 2.61 19.74
CA PRO A 295 -20.38 2.00 20.96
C PRO A 295 -21.88 1.62 20.84
N GLY A 296 -22.31 0.57 21.51
CA GLY A 296 -23.68 0.04 21.38
C GLY A 296 -23.89 -0.75 20.08
N ASP A 297 -24.83 -0.35 19.24
CA ASP A 297 -25.26 -1.06 18.02
C ASP A 297 -24.09 -1.36 17.08
N GLY A 298 -23.17 -0.43 16.93
CA GLY A 298 -21.99 -0.63 16.09
C GLY A 298 -21.08 -1.74 16.62
N ALA A 299 -20.85 -1.79 17.91
CA ALA A 299 -20.07 -2.84 18.55
C ALA A 299 -20.76 -4.21 18.43
N GLU A 300 -22.08 -4.27 18.54
CA GLU A 300 -22.86 -5.47 18.31
C GLU A 300 -22.77 -5.95 16.86
N LEU A 301 -22.86 -5.02 15.90
CA LEU A 301 -22.67 -5.32 14.48
C LEU A 301 -21.29 -5.93 14.21
N VAL A 302 -20.21 -5.31 14.71
CA VAL A 302 -18.86 -5.89 14.60
C VAL A 302 -18.80 -7.28 15.22
N GLY A 303 -19.47 -7.50 16.38
CA GLY A 303 -19.61 -8.82 16.99
C GLY A 303 -20.31 -9.85 16.09
N ARG A 304 -21.35 -9.44 15.35
CA ARG A 304 -22.03 -10.28 14.35
C ARG A 304 -21.12 -10.59 13.17
N LEU A 305 -20.45 -9.57 12.61
CA LEU A 305 -19.51 -9.72 11.50
C LEU A 305 -18.38 -10.70 11.83
N ARG A 306 -17.77 -10.60 13.01
CA ARG A 306 -16.71 -11.52 13.47
C ARG A 306 -17.15 -12.97 13.56
N ARG A 307 -18.43 -13.24 13.85
CA ARG A 307 -19.00 -14.60 13.93
C ARG A 307 -19.53 -15.12 12.60
N HIS A 308 -19.64 -14.27 11.58
CA HIS A 308 -20.13 -14.69 10.27
C HIS A 308 -19.14 -15.68 9.61
N PRO A 309 -19.62 -16.77 8.96
CA PRO A 309 -18.73 -17.75 8.32
C PRO A 309 -17.74 -17.13 7.31
N LEU A 310 -18.17 -16.10 6.58
CA LEU A 310 -17.32 -15.39 5.62
C LEU A 310 -16.12 -14.70 6.30
N ALA A 311 -16.23 -14.26 7.55
CA ALA A 311 -15.11 -13.68 8.27
C ALA A 311 -13.91 -14.65 8.41
N ARG A 312 -14.18 -15.97 8.39
CA ARG A 312 -13.12 -16.97 8.38
C ARG A 312 -12.38 -17.02 7.04
N ALA A 313 -13.11 -16.89 5.93
CA ALA A 313 -12.52 -16.83 4.57
C ALA A 313 -11.74 -15.54 4.34
N LEU A 314 -12.18 -14.42 4.91
CA LEU A 314 -11.59 -13.09 4.77
C LEU A 314 -10.54 -12.76 5.86
N ARG A 315 -10.17 -13.74 6.67
CA ARG A 315 -9.29 -13.56 7.83
C ARG A 315 -7.87 -13.20 7.42
N VAL A 316 -7.33 -12.11 7.97
CA VAL A 316 -5.90 -11.74 7.82
C VAL A 316 -4.99 -12.80 8.45
N ASP A 317 -3.78 -12.96 7.91
CA ASP A 317 -2.74 -13.82 8.46
C ASP A 317 -2.07 -13.20 9.70
N LYS A 318 -1.12 -13.93 10.29
CA LYS A 318 -0.39 -13.45 11.46
C LYS A 318 0.61 -12.33 11.15
N LEU A 319 1.13 -12.29 9.92
CA LEU A 319 2.06 -11.25 9.48
C LEU A 319 1.35 -9.91 9.41
N THR A 320 0.17 -9.88 8.78
CA THR A 320 -0.69 -8.68 8.73
C THR A 320 -1.07 -8.18 10.13
N LEU A 321 -1.42 -9.08 11.06
CA LEU A 321 -1.75 -8.70 12.44
C LEU A 321 -0.56 -8.06 13.16
N ALA A 322 0.62 -8.64 13.06
CA ALA A 322 1.83 -8.12 13.69
C ALA A 322 2.25 -6.77 13.10
N ALA A 323 2.24 -6.65 11.77
CA ALA A 323 2.56 -5.40 11.10
C ALA A 323 1.54 -4.30 11.42
N MET A 324 0.24 -4.62 11.49
CA MET A 324 -0.83 -3.67 11.85
C MET A 324 -0.66 -3.17 13.29
N GLU A 325 -0.43 -4.06 14.25
CA GLU A 325 -0.18 -3.67 15.64
C GLU A 325 1.03 -2.74 15.76
N ALA A 326 2.13 -3.09 15.10
CA ALA A 326 3.34 -2.28 15.10
C ALA A 326 3.19 -0.96 14.35
N THR A 327 2.33 -0.89 13.35
CA THR A 327 1.95 0.36 12.65
C THR A 327 1.21 1.30 13.60
N LEU A 328 0.25 0.78 14.37
CA LEU A 328 -0.61 1.57 15.26
C LEU A 328 0.09 2.00 16.56
N ARG A 329 0.96 1.15 17.10
CA ARG A 329 1.69 1.41 18.37
C ARG A 329 3.06 2.04 18.17
N GLY A 330 3.63 1.91 16.98
CA GLY A 330 4.99 2.31 16.67
C GLY A 330 5.14 3.81 16.36
N PRO A 331 6.33 4.22 15.95
CA PRO A 331 6.58 5.59 15.49
C PRO A 331 5.82 5.90 14.20
N ALA A 332 5.73 7.20 13.87
CA ALA A 332 5.07 7.68 12.66
C ALA A 332 5.50 6.88 11.42
N THR A 333 4.52 6.46 10.63
CA THR A 333 4.74 5.69 9.40
C THR A 333 5.41 6.54 8.32
N PRO A 334 6.07 5.94 7.32
CA PRO A 334 6.65 6.70 6.21
C PRO A 334 5.63 7.59 5.48
N VAL A 335 4.38 7.14 5.36
CA VAL A 335 3.28 7.96 4.80
C VAL A 335 3.02 9.19 5.66
N ARG A 336 2.90 9.02 6.98
CA ARG A 336 2.70 10.12 7.92
C ARG A 336 3.89 11.08 7.92
N GLN A 337 5.13 10.56 7.92
CA GLN A 337 6.34 11.38 7.80
C GLN A 337 6.36 12.17 6.50
N GLY A 338 5.97 11.54 5.37
CA GLY A 338 5.86 12.20 4.08
C GLY A 338 4.78 13.30 4.06
N LEU A 339 3.67 13.14 4.78
CA LEU A 339 2.68 14.19 4.96
C LEU A 339 3.22 15.36 5.81
N ASP A 340 3.84 15.05 6.94
CA ASP A 340 4.23 16.04 7.96
C ASP A 340 5.54 16.78 7.63
N VAL A 341 6.34 16.28 6.68
CA VAL A 341 7.63 16.91 6.36
C VAL A 341 7.46 18.34 5.83
N ALA A 342 8.17 19.28 6.45
CA ALA A 342 8.12 20.69 6.08
C ALA A 342 8.73 20.92 4.67
N PRO A 343 8.09 21.73 3.79
CA PRO A 343 8.63 22.06 2.46
C PRO A 343 10.05 22.61 2.49
N ALA A 344 10.39 23.45 3.48
CA ALA A 344 11.73 24.00 3.64
C ALA A 344 12.79 22.90 3.88
N ALA A 345 12.45 21.84 4.63
CA ALA A 345 13.36 20.72 4.82
C ALA A 345 13.57 19.92 3.52
N LEU A 346 12.54 19.74 2.72
CA LEU A 346 12.64 19.11 1.40
C LEU A 346 13.52 19.94 0.44
N HIS A 347 13.31 21.25 0.43
CA HIS A 347 14.13 22.16 -0.39
C HIS A 347 15.61 22.11 0.01
N ALA A 348 15.91 22.11 1.31
CA ALA A 348 17.29 21.98 1.81
C ALA A 348 17.91 20.63 1.41
N ARG A 349 17.16 19.52 1.46
CA ARG A 349 17.60 18.19 0.98
C ARG A 349 17.89 18.22 -0.52
N ALA A 350 16.95 18.73 -1.32
CA ALA A 350 17.09 18.81 -2.78
C ALA A 350 18.30 19.65 -3.20
N SER A 351 18.55 20.77 -2.50
CA SER A 351 19.71 21.65 -2.74
C SER A 351 21.04 20.94 -2.47
N ARG A 352 21.14 20.22 -1.33
CA ARG A 352 22.34 19.43 -0.99
C ARG A 352 22.60 18.32 -2.01
N LEU A 353 21.56 17.56 -2.37
CA LEU A 353 21.67 16.51 -3.38
C LEU A 353 22.06 17.06 -4.74
N ALA A 354 21.44 18.13 -5.21
CA ALA A 354 21.78 18.76 -6.48
C ALA A 354 23.23 19.25 -6.52
N GLU A 355 23.74 19.81 -5.40
CA GLU A 355 25.14 20.23 -5.29
C GLU A 355 26.10 19.03 -5.35
N LEU A 356 25.79 17.94 -4.60
CA LEU A 356 26.59 16.72 -4.61
C LEU A 356 26.65 16.10 -6.02
N LEU A 357 25.52 16.02 -6.71
CA LEU A 357 25.43 15.48 -8.07
C LEU A 357 26.17 16.34 -9.09
N ARG A 358 26.13 17.68 -8.97
CA ARG A 358 26.90 18.59 -9.82
C ARG A 358 28.40 18.43 -9.64
N ARG A 359 28.86 18.22 -8.42
CA ARG A 359 30.30 17.91 -8.16
C ARG A 359 30.70 16.58 -8.79
N GLY A 360 29.77 15.63 -8.90
CA GLY A 360 29.95 14.36 -9.61
C GLY A 360 29.80 14.47 -11.14
N GLY A 361 29.61 15.69 -11.69
CA GLY A 361 29.48 15.92 -13.15
C GLY A 361 28.06 15.72 -13.71
N VAL A 362 27.05 15.58 -12.86
CA VAL A 362 25.65 15.43 -13.29
C VAL A 362 24.97 16.82 -13.30
N PRO A 363 24.30 17.24 -14.42
CA PRO A 363 23.59 18.52 -14.47
C PRO A 363 22.29 18.46 -13.66
N ALA A 364 22.38 18.64 -12.34
CA ALA A 364 21.28 18.56 -11.39
C ALA A 364 20.90 19.96 -10.86
N VAL A 365 19.61 20.23 -10.71
CA VAL A 365 19.07 21.49 -10.16
C VAL A 365 17.97 21.17 -9.14
N ALA A 366 18.02 21.80 -7.96
CA ALA A 366 16.92 21.77 -7.02
C ALA A 366 15.76 22.64 -7.50
N VAL A 367 14.56 22.13 -7.48
CA VAL A 367 13.34 22.82 -7.92
C VAL A 367 12.22 22.64 -6.90
N GLU A 368 11.41 23.67 -6.73
CA GLU A 368 10.14 23.57 -6.04
C GLU A 368 9.11 22.85 -6.92
N THR A 369 8.24 22.07 -6.33
CA THR A 369 7.24 21.28 -7.04
C THR A 369 6.11 20.89 -6.09
N ASP A 370 5.04 20.30 -6.63
CA ASP A 370 3.98 19.71 -5.86
C ASP A 370 4.03 18.19 -5.92
N ALA A 371 3.97 17.58 -4.75
CA ALA A 371 3.71 16.15 -4.56
C ALA A 371 2.22 15.92 -4.37
N THR A 372 1.79 14.65 -4.38
CA THR A 372 0.41 14.25 -4.15
C THR A 372 0.31 13.08 -3.18
N VAL A 373 -0.86 12.93 -2.55
CA VAL A 373 -1.11 11.73 -1.74
C VAL A 373 -1.12 10.48 -2.62
N GLY A 374 -1.83 10.52 -3.74
CA GLY A 374 -1.88 9.41 -4.71
C GLY A 374 -3.09 8.50 -4.54
N GLY A 375 -2.95 7.23 -4.89
CA GLY A 375 -4.08 6.32 -5.04
C GLY A 375 -4.86 6.00 -3.78
N GLY A 376 -6.08 6.52 -3.70
CA GLY A 376 -7.07 6.13 -2.71
C GLY A 376 -7.12 7.00 -1.45
N GLY A 377 -6.76 8.28 -1.54
CA GLY A 377 -6.98 9.26 -0.48
C GLY A 377 -6.66 10.67 -0.95
N ALA A 378 -7.37 11.65 -0.42
CA ALA A 378 -7.21 13.10 -0.63
C ALA A 378 -7.02 13.50 -2.11
N PRO A 379 -7.98 13.17 -2.99
CA PRO A 379 -7.87 13.48 -4.41
C PRO A 379 -7.81 15.01 -4.61
N GLY A 380 -6.93 15.46 -5.52
CA GLY A 380 -6.77 16.88 -5.82
C GLY A 380 -5.92 17.67 -4.82
N VAL A 381 -5.50 17.08 -3.71
CA VAL A 381 -4.62 17.76 -2.74
C VAL A 381 -3.20 17.82 -3.28
N ALA A 382 -2.67 19.05 -3.43
CA ALA A 382 -1.29 19.32 -3.72
C ALA A 382 -0.49 19.51 -2.42
N LEU A 383 0.63 18.82 -2.31
CA LEU A 383 1.54 18.91 -1.16
C LEU A 383 2.82 19.65 -1.60
N PRO A 384 3.06 20.90 -1.13
CA PRO A 384 4.26 21.63 -1.50
C PRO A 384 5.52 20.80 -1.26
N SER A 385 6.34 20.61 -2.28
CA SER A 385 7.49 19.69 -2.26
C SER A 385 8.73 20.29 -2.91
N ALA A 386 9.82 19.53 -2.92
CA ALA A 386 11.03 19.86 -3.65
C ALA A 386 11.61 18.61 -4.31
N ALA A 387 12.18 18.80 -5.51
CA ALA A 387 12.77 17.74 -6.29
C ALA A 387 14.17 18.12 -6.78
N VAL A 388 14.97 17.11 -7.12
CA VAL A 388 16.16 17.26 -7.94
C VAL A 388 15.77 17.00 -9.39
N ALA A 389 15.92 17.99 -10.24
CA ALA A 389 15.63 17.91 -11.66
C ALA A 389 16.88 17.54 -12.45
N LEU A 390 16.79 16.47 -13.23
CA LEU A 390 17.83 15.92 -14.09
C LEU A 390 17.39 15.98 -15.57
N PRO A 391 18.29 15.79 -16.53
CA PRO A 391 17.90 15.53 -17.92
C PRO A 391 16.94 14.33 -18.03
N GLU A 392 16.04 14.37 -19.00
CA GLU A 392 15.03 13.32 -19.21
C GLU A 392 15.64 11.93 -19.42
N SER A 393 16.83 11.85 -20.07
CA SER A 393 17.55 10.60 -20.35
C SER A 393 17.84 9.76 -19.10
N PHE A 394 17.94 10.38 -17.91
CA PHE A 394 18.15 9.67 -16.65
C PHE A 394 16.96 8.79 -16.25
N ALA A 395 15.75 9.11 -16.67
CA ALA A 395 14.56 8.37 -16.22
C ALA A 395 14.59 6.88 -16.57
N ALA A 396 15.00 6.52 -17.78
CA ALA A 396 15.12 5.12 -18.21
C ALA A 396 16.29 4.40 -17.52
N ALA A 397 17.46 5.06 -17.46
CA ALA A 397 18.65 4.50 -16.83
C ALA A 397 18.45 4.24 -15.33
N LEU A 398 17.81 5.17 -14.60
CA LEU A 398 17.50 5.03 -13.18
C LEU A 398 16.50 3.88 -12.91
N ARG A 399 15.51 3.67 -13.77
CA ARG A 399 14.59 2.53 -13.63
C ARG A 399 15.27 1.18 -13.85
N ALA A 400 16.27 1.15 -14.73
CA ALA A 400 17.04 -0.07 -15.02
C ALA A 400 18.18 -0.32 -14.02
N GLY A 401 18.53 0.69 -13.20
CA GLY A 401 19.64 0.65 -12.24
C GLY A 401 19.39 -0.27 -11.04
N GLU A 402 20.43 -0.40 -10.21
CA GLU A 402 20.40 -1.10 -8.93
C GLU A 402 21.00 -0.21 -7.84
N PRO A 403 20.18 0.27 -6.87
CA PRO A 403 18.72 0.08 -6.81
C PRO A 403 17.97 0.82 -7.94
N ALA A 404 16.79 0.29 -8.30
CA ALA A 404 15.92 0.99 -9.22
C ALA A 404 15.38 2.28 -8.59
N VAL A 405 15.34 3.38 -9.36
CA VAL A 405 14.78 4.66 -8.92
C VAL A 405 13.67 5.07 -9.88
N LEU A 406 12.50 5.36 -9.34
CA LEU A 406 11.38 5.90 -10.12
C LEU A 406 11.21 7.38 -9.82
N GLY A 407 11.56 8.25 -10.78
CA GLY A 407 11.19 9.66 -10.82
C GLY A 407 9.99 9.90 -11.74
N ARG A 408 9.50 11.14 -11.80
CA ARG A 408 8.47 11.53 -12.76
C ARG A 408 9.06 12.38 -13.90
N LEU A 409 8.49 12.21 -15.09
CA LEU A 409 8.80 13.07 -16.24
C LEU A 409 7.88 14.28 -16.24
N GLU A 410 8.47 15.47 -16.26
CA GLU A 410 7.73 16.72 -16.34
C GLU A 410 8.54 17.75 -17.15
N ARG A 411 7.92 18.33 -18.17
CA ARG A 411 8.50 19.39 -19.01
C ARG A 411 9.90 19.06 -19.55
N GLY A 412 10.08 17.82 -20.05
CA GLY A 412 11.35 17.33 -20.61
C GLY A 412 12.46 17.11 -19.58
N ARG A 413 12.12 16.94 -18.31
CA ARG A 413 13.05 16.67 -17.21
C ARG A 413 12.60 15.46 -16.40
N CYS A 414 13.56 14.74 -15.86
CA CYS A 414 13.34 13.73 -14.83
C CYS A 414 13.40 14.40 -13.44
N LEU A 415 12.28 14.46 -12.75
CA LEU A 415 12.18 15.01 -11.40
C LEU A 415 12.29 13.88 -10.38
N LEU A 416 13.23 13.99 -9.45
CA LEU A 416 13.37 13.14 -8.29
C LEU A 416 12.82 13.90 -7.08
N ASP A 417 11.53 13.74 -6.83
CA ASP A 417 10.82 14.38 -5.72
C ASP A 417 11.10 13.64 -4.40
N LEU A 418 11.43 14.39 -3.35
CA LEU A 418 11.95 13.84 -2.10
C LEU A 418 10.88 13.59 -1.03
N ARG A 419 9.61 13.98 -1.27
CA ARG A 419 8.54 13.86 -0.26
C ARG A 419 8.21 12.42 0.09
N ALA A 420 8.18 11.54 -0.91
CA ALA A 420 7.89 10.11 -0.70
C ALA A 420 9.14 9.27 -0.36
N LEU A 421 10.32 9.90 -0.35
CA LEU A 421 11.59 9.25 -0.08
C LEU A 421 12.07 9.59 1.33
N PRO A 422 12.36 8.60 2.19
CA PRO A 422 12.91 8.85 3.52
C PRO A 422 14.31 9.50 3.43
N ALA A 423 14.67 10.31 4.43
CA ALA A 423 15.91 11.10 4.38
C ALA A 423 17.18 10.24 4.41
N ASP A 424 17.14 9.08 5.02
CA ASP A 424 18.24 8.11 5.07
C ASP A 424 18.53 7.43 3.71
N ALA A 425 17.65 7.60 2.73
CA ALA A 425 17.85 7.11 1.36
C ALA A 425 18.58 8.14 0.45
N ASP A 426 18.89 9.36 0.93
CA ASP A 426 19.50 10.40 0.11
C ASP A 426 20.86 9.97 -0.48
N ASP A 427 21.73 9.32 0.31
CA ASP A 427 23.03 8.84 -0.14
C ASP A 427 22.87 7.72 -1.20
N THR A 428 21.92 6.81 -0.99
CA THR A 428 21.61 5.75 -1.95
C THR A 428 21.07 6.31 -3.25
N LEU A 429 20.19 7.32 -3.19
CA LEU A 429 19.68 8.03 -4.37
C LEU A 429 20.81 8.71 -5.13
N ALA A 430 21.69 9.42 -4.42
CA ALA A 430 22.84 10.09 -5.02
C ALA A 430 23.79 9.09 -5.73
N ALA A 431 24.10 7.98 -5.07
CA ALA A 431 24.94 6.92 -5.65
C ALA A 431 24.31 6.33 -6.92
N ALA A 432 23.00 6.04 -6.90
CA ALA A 432 22.26 5.54 -8.05
C ALA A 432 22.32 6.50 -9.24
N VAL A 433 22.18 7.82 -9.00
CA VAL A 433 22.28 8.84 -10.07
C VAL A 433 23.70 8.92 -10.61
N LEU A 434 24.73 8.89 -9.75
CA LEU A 434 26.13 9.00 -10.17
C LEU A 434 26.62 7.80 -10.96
N THR A 435 26.08 6.61 -10.72
CA THR A 435 26.38 5.38 -11.47
C THR A 435 25.64 5.29 -12.80
N CYS A 436 24.47 5.91 -12.92
CA CYS A 436 23.74 6.05 -14.18
C CYS A 436 24.40 7.10 -15.09
N ARG A 437 25.55 6.76 -15.69
CA ARG A 437 26.12 7.60 -16.74
C ARG A 437 25.28 7.45 -18.00
N SER A 438 24.69 8.55 -18.44
CA SER A 438 23.96 8.65 -19.72
C SER A 438 24.89 8.49 -20.91
#